data_671808d7b5d0924085417fb29ee7c3ba
#
_entry.id   671808d7b5d0924085417fb29ee7c3ba
#
_cell.length_a   1.000
_cell.length_b   1.000
_cell.length_c   1.000
_cell.angle_alpha   90.00
_cell.angle_beta   90.00
_cell.angle_gamma   90.00
#
_symmetry.space_group_name_H-M   'P 1'
#
loop_
_entity.id
_entity.type
_entity.pdbx_description
1 polymer ?
#
loop_
_entity_poly.entity_id
_entity_poly.type
_entity_poly.pdbx_seq_one_letter_code
_entity_poly.pdbx_strand_id
1 'polypeptide(L)'
;MRISHRYIKFVVLNYLMKSYRNSTIRLTLMMCMITITGIFSSAEFVSGQQTLDLKTPGGNEAFGGDNKGSVSIVPKEHDVNIVANMSTPPQEGKVFEGWLADAGGSDYKLSVGEFSKNGTLHFTDTMVNPYTYTQFLVTEEPFEDPDPNAASVIAGAELVSPFGQ
;
A
#
# COMPACT_ATOMS: atom_id res chain seq x y z
N MET A 1 -29.35 16.32 20.54
CA MET A 1 -29.51 17.45 19.58
C MET A 1 -28.18 17.62 18.82
N ARG A 2 -28.04 17.06 17.60
CA ARG A 2 -26.79 17.16 16.80
C ARG A 2 -26.85 18.44 15.98
N ILE A 3 -26.04 19.43 16.36
CA ILE A 3 -25.88 20.66 15.56
C ILE A 3 -25.05 20.29 14.33
N SER A 4 -25.64 20.49 13.13
CA SER A 4 -25.03 20.13 11.86
C SER A 4 -23.75 20.97 11.63
N HIS A 5 -22.65 20.29 11.25
CA HIS A 5 -21.35 20.88 10.93
C HIS A 5 -21.42 21.99 9.86
N ARG A 6 -22.48 22.01 9.05
CA ARG A 6 -22.75 23.06 8.05
C ARG A 6 -23.17 24.38 8.69
N TYR A 7 -23.85 24.36 9.83
CA TYR A 7 -24.33 25.57 10.49
C TYR A 7 -23.18 26.34 11.14
N ILE A 8 -22.22 25.65 11.72
CA ILE A 8 -21.03 26.25 12.34
C ILE A 8 -20.16 26.95 11.29
N LYS A 9 -19.96 26.36 10.12
CA LYS A 9 -19.20 26.98 9.02
C LYS A 9 -19.84 28.27 8.53
N PHE A 10 -21.16 28.31 8.45
CA PHE A 10 -21.89 29.50 7.96
C PHE A 10 -21.85 30.68 8.94
N VAL A 11 -21.94 30.39 10.24
CA VAL A 11 -21.89 31.42 11.29
C VAL A 11 -20.47 32.02 11.43
N VAL A 12 -19.43 31.18 11.39
CA VAL A 12 -18.04 31.61 11.47
C VAL A 12 -17.65 32.47 10.24
N LEU A 13 -18.10 32.07 9.05
CA LEU A 13 -17.82 32.83 7.82
C LEU A 13 -18.47 34.22 7.83
N ASN A 14 -19.71 34.32 8.32
CA ASN A 14 -20.40 35.57 8.43
C ASN A 14 -19.81 36.52 9.52
N TYR A 15 -19.31 35.92 10.62
CA TYR A 15 -18.67 36.67 11.69
C TYR A 15 -17.31 37.27 11.23
N LEU A 16 -16.53 36.52 10.53
CA LEU A 16 -15.25 36.94 9.94
C LEU A 16 -15.44 38.03 8.87
N MET A 17 -16.48 37.91 8.04
CA MET A 17 -16.78 38.89 7.01
C MET A 17 -17.26 40.25 7.57
N LYS A 18 -17.86 40.28 8.76
CA LYS A 18 -18.37 41.49 9.40
C LYS A 18 -17.29 42.25 10.16
N SER A 19 -16.21 41.61 10.56
CA SER A 19 -15.13 42.20 11.38
C SER A 19 -14.06 42.93 10.58
N TYR A 20 -13.89 42.64 9.28
CA TYR A 20 -12.83 43.24 8.48
C TYR A 20 -13.33 44.30 7.52
N ARG A 21 -13.10 45.58 7.90
CA ARG A 21 -13.57 46.77 7.18
C ARG A 21 -12.57 47.30 6.12
N ASN A 22 -11.40 46.69 5.94
CA ASN A 22 -10.38 47.11 4.98
C ASN A 22 -10.39 46.28 3.69
N SER A 23 -10.58 46.97 2.57
CA SER A 23 -10.71 46.37 1.22
C SER A 23 -9.51 45.53 0.80
N THR A 24 -8.29 45.93 1.18
CA THR A 24 -7.03 45.21 0.87
C THR A 24 -6.92 43.85 1.56
N ILE A 25 -7.39 43.76 2.81
CA ILE A 25 -7.35 42.45 3.56
C ILE A 25 -8.37 41.48 2.98
N ARG A 26 -9.49 41.94 2.46
CA ARG A 26 -10.50 41.12 1.78
C ARG A 26 -9.97 40.47 0.50
N LEU A 27 -9.18 41.21 -0.27
CA LEU A 27 -8.61 40.71 -1.52
C LEU A 27 -7.52 39.67 -1.25
N THR A 28 -6.70 39.88 -0.23
CA THR A 28 -5.63 38.93 0.16
C THR A 28 -6.21 37.62 0.73
N LEU A 29 -7.26 37.71 1.57
CA LEU A 29 -7.94 36.54 2.12
C LEU A 29 -8.70 35.74 1.04
N MET A 30 -9.29 36.42 0.05
CA MET A 30 -9.95 35.76 -1.07
C MET A 30 -8.95 35.08 -2.00
N MET A 31 -7.78 35.66 -2.21
CA MET A 31 -6.70 35.09 -2.99
C MET A 31 -6.04 33.88 -2.29
N CYS A 32 -5.87 33.92 -0.97
CA CYS A 32 -5.40 32.76 -0.19
C CYS A 32 -6.41 31.61 -0.17
N MET A 33 -7.73 31.87 -0.18
CA MET A 33 -8.73 30.80 -0.26
C MET A 33 -8.74 30.11 -1.64
N ILE A 34 -8.44 30.85 -2.72
CA ILE A 34 -8.39 30.26 -4.07
C ILE A 34 -7.13 29.38 -4.23
N THR A 35 -6.03 29.73 -3.56
CA THR A 35 -4.80 28.91 -3.62
C THR A 35 -4.86 27.64 -2.77
N ILE A 36 -5.70 27.60 -1.73
CA ILE A 36 -5.88 26.39 -0.89
C ILE A 36 -6.82 25.37 -1.56
N THR A 37 -7.72 25.79 -2.43
CA THR A 37 -8.62 24.87 -3.15
C THR A 37 -7.97 24.19 -4.35
N GLY A 38 -6.77 24.61 -4.77
CA GLY A 38 -6.06 24.05 -5.94
C GLY A 38 -5.11 22.87 -5.64
N ILE A 39 -4.94 22.47 -4.37
CA ILE A 39 -3.98 21.41 -3.98
C ILE A 39 -4.68 20.12 -3.51
N PHE A 40 -5.98 20.02 -3.64
CA PHE A 40 -6.61 18.70 -3.62
C PHE A 40 -6.45 18.07 -5.02
N SER A 41 -5.22 17.60 -5.32
CA SER A 41 -5.10 16.53 -6.28
C SER A 41 -6.03 15.42 -5.76
N SER A 42 -7.07 15.12 -6.50
CA SER A 42 -7.86 13.93 -6.30
C SER A 42 -6.89 12.76 -6.42
N ALA A 43 -6.35 12.29 -5.29
CA ALA A 43 -5.83 10.94 -5.23
C ALA A 43 -7.06 10.09 -5.57
N GLU A 44 -7.11 9.56 -6.78
CA GLU A 44 -8.05 8.51 -7.12
C GLU A 44 -7.75 7.39 -6.12
N PHE A 45 -8.64 7.18 -5.18
CA PHE A 45 -8.59 6.04 -4.28
C PHE A 45 -8.89 4.82 -5.16
N VAL A 46 -7.84 4.17 -5.63
CA VAL A 46 -7.97 2.85 -6.27
C VAL A 46 -8.39 1.91 -5.14
N SER A 47 -9.63 1.42 -5.23
CA SER A 47 -10.15 0.45 -4.26
C SER A 47 -9.23 -0.77 -4.23
N GLY A 48 -8.77 -1.15 -3.04
CA GLY A 48 -7.88 -2.29 -2.85
C GLY A 48 -6.39 -1.99 -2.91
N GLN A 49 -5.97 -0.74 -3.18
CA GLN A 49 -4.55 -0.39 -3.05
C GLN A 49 -4.10 -0.53 -1.60
N GLN A 50 -2.99 -1.24 -1.40
CA GLN A 50 -2.38 -1.46 -0.10
C GLN A 50 -0.89 -1.16 -0.15
N THR A 51 -0.36 -0.57 0.93
CA THR A 51 1.08 -0.49 1.17
C THR A 51 1.32 -1.02 2.57
N LEU A 52 2.07 -2.10 2.67
CA LEU A 52 2.26 -2.88 3.88
C LEU A 52 3.74 -3.05 4.18
N ASP A 53 4.07 -3.16 5.47
CA ASP A 53 5.40 -3.55 5.92
C ASP A 53 5.61 -5.06 5.70
N LEU A 54 6.75 -5.43 5.14
CA LEU A 54 7.21 -6.81 5.07
C LEU A 54 7.95 -7.14 6.37
N LYS A 55 7.39 -8.02 7.19
CA LYS A 55 7.94 -8.38 8.48
C LYS A 55 8.33 -9.86 8.54
N THR A 56 9.30 -10.19 9.40
CA THR A 56 9.64 -11.59 9.66
C THR A 56 8.47 -12.34 10.29
N PRO A 57 8.33 -13.65 10.02
CA PRO A 57 7.41 -14.50 10.77
C PRO A 57 7.69 -14.43 12.27
N GLY A 58 6.66 -14.39 13.11
CA GLY A 58 6.79 -14.43 14.57
C GLY A 58 5.84 -13.51 15.32
N GLY A 59 5.88 -13.61 16.64
CA GLY A 59 4.95 -12.89 17.51
C GLY A 59 3.59 -13.57 17.61
N ASN A 60 2.53 -12.78 17.87
CA ASN A 60 1.15 -13.28 17.94
C ASN A 60 0.43 -13.24 16.59
N GLU A 61 1.08 -12.73 15.56
CA GLU A 61 0.59 -12.60 14.18
C GLU A 61 1.50 -13.40 13.25
N ALA A 62 1.03 -13.74 12.05
CA ALA A 62 1.85 -14.47 11.08
C ALA A 62 3.16 -13.72 10.76
N PHE A 63 3.09 -12.38 10.69
CA PHE A 63 4.22 -11.49 10.41
C PHE A 63 4.31 -10.36 11.45
N GLY A 64 4.58 -10.74 12.70
CA GLY A 64 4.69 -9.81 13.83
C GLY A 64 6.13 -9.47 14.25
N GLY A 65 7.13 -9.92 13.48
CA GLY A 65 8.54 -9.71 13.79
C GLY A 65 9.13 -8.41 13.24
N ASP A 66 10.43 -8.41 12.95
CA ASP A 66 11.18 -7.25 12.48
C ASP A 66 10.76 -6.83 11.07
N ASN A 67 10.70 -5.53 10.81
CA ASN A 67 10.48 -4.98 9.48
C ASN A 67 11.70 -5.23 8.59
N LYS A 68 11.49 -5.83 7.42
CA LYS A 68 12.49 -6.16 6.41
C LYS A 68 12.31 -5.40 5.10
N GLY A 69 11.20 -4.67 4.95
CA GLY A 69 10.92 -3.96 3.72
C GLY A 69 9.47 -3.52 3.62
N SER A 70 9.01 -3.28 2.40
CA SER A 70 7.62 -2.90 2.13
C SER A 70 7.12 -3.49 0.82
N VAL A 71 5.81 -3.65 0.71
CA VAL A 71 5.11 -4.03 -0.52
C VAL A 71 3.95 -3.09 -0.77
N SER A 72 3.80 -2.64 -2.02
CA SER A 72 2.63 -1.93 -2.51
C SER A 72 1.93 -2.78 -3.55
N ILE A 73 0.64 -3.02 -3.36
CA ILE A 73 -0.20 -3.83 -4.25
C ILE A 73 -1.37 -2.97 -4.70
N VAL A 74 -1.54 -2.88 -6.01
CA VAL A 74 -2.59 -2.08 -6.66
C VAL A 74 -3.37 -2.98 -7.61
N PRO A 75 -4.47 -3.59 -7.15
CA PRO A 75 -5.39 -4.30 -8.05
C PRO A 75 -6.21 -3.29 -8.85
N LYS A 76 -6.37 -3.54 -10.13
CA LYS A 76 -7.21 -2.74 -11.00
C LYS A 76 -7.97 -3.64 -11.96
N GLU A 77 -9.27 -3.82 -11.71
CA GLU A 77 -10.11 -4.76 -12.46
C GLU A 77 -9.53 -6.19 -12.41
N HIS A 78 -8.89 -6.64 -13.51
CA HIS A 78 -8.23 -7.94 -13.60
C HIS A 78 -6.71 -7.84 -13.57
N ASP A 79 -6.16 -6.63 -13.55
CA ASP A 79 -4.71 -6.42 -13.49
C ASP A 79 -4.25 -6.22 -12.04
N VAL A 80 -3.06 -6.71 -11.73
CA VAL A 80 -2.39 -6.49 -10.45
C VAL A 80 -1.02 -5.90 -10.70
N ASN A 81 -0.71 -4.80 -10.04
CA ASN A 81 0.62 -4.22 -10.02
C ASN A 81 1.19 -4.33 -8.60
N ILE A 82 2.34 -5.00 -8.48
CA ILE A 82 3.05 -5.21 -7.21
C ILE A 82 4.42 -4.58 -7.31
N VAL A 83 4.74 -3.74 -6.32
CA VAL A 83 6.09 -3.20 -6.13
C VAL A 83 6.52 -3.53 -4.71
N ALA A 84 7.60 -4.30 -4.57
CA ALA A 84 8.16 -4.63 -3.27
C ALA A 84 9.62 -4.21 -3.16
N ASN A 85 10.05 -3.83 -1.95
CA ASN A 85 11.41 -3.41 -1.66
C ASN A 85 11.88 -4.07 -0.36
N MET A 86 13.05 -4.70 -0.41
CA MET A 86 13.74 -5.24 0.76
C MET A 86 14.78 -4.25 1.25
N SER A 87 14.90 -4.10 2.57
CA SER A 87 15.82 -3.15 3.21
C SER A 87 17.28 -3.62 3.22
N THR A 88 17.49 -4.92 3.01
CA THR A 88 18.83 -5.55 2.98
C THR A 88 18.95 -6.43 1.75
N PRO A 89 20.14 -6.57 1.17
CA PRO A 89 20.35 -7.51 0.06
C PRO A 89 20.22 -8.97 0.54
N PRO A 90 19.97 -9.93 -0.38
CA PRO A 90 20.03 -11.35 -0.06
C PRO A 90 21.48 -11.77 0.30
N GLN A 91 21.61 -12.96 0.88
CA GLN A 91 22.92 -13.57 1.12
C GLN A 91 23.66 -13.83 -0.19
N GLU A 92 25.00 -13.96 -0.11
CA GLU A 92 25.81 -14.26 -1.30
C GLU A 92 25.37 -15.62 -1.92
N GLY A 93 25.16 -15.61 -3.22
CA GLY A 93 24.65 -16.78 -3.97
C GLY A 93 23.16 -17.04 -3.83
N LYS A 94 22.43 -16.09 -3.24
CA LYS A 94 20.97 -16.12 -3.06
C LYS A 94 20.29 -15.00 -3.81
N VAL A 95 18.97 -15.17 -4.03
CA VAL A 95 18.05 -14.16 -4.53
C VAL A 95 16.80 -14.15 -3.65
N PHE A 96 16.13 -13.00 -3.57
CA PHE A 96 14.79 -12.96 -3.00
C PHE A 96 13.77 -13.24 -4.10
N GLU A 97 12.73 -13.98 -3.74
CA GLU A 97 11.58 -14.21 -4.60
C GLU A 97 10.29 -13.84 -3.88
N GLY A 98 9.37 -13.21 -4.63
CA GLY A 98 8.07 -12.78 -4.15
C GLY A 98 6.98 -13.78 -4.53
N TRP A 99 6.02 -13.99 -3.63
CA TRP A 99 4.92 -14.93 -3.80
C TRP A 99 3.60 -14.34 -3.32
N LEU A 100 2.53 -14.65 -4.04
CA LEU A 100 1.17 -14.51 -3.54
C LEU A 100 0.69 -15.86 -3.02
N ALA A 101 0.19 -15.89 -1.80
CA ALA A 101 -0.28 -17.12 -1.16
C ALA A 101 -1.74 -16.98 -0.72
N ASP A 102 -2.49 -18.06 -0.89
CA ASP A 102 -3.81 -18.23 -0.31
C ASP A 102 -3.66 -18.84 1.08
N ALA A 103 -3.95 -18.07 2.12
CA ALA A 103 -3.92 -18.57 3.50
C ALA A 103 -5.16 -19.40 3.88
N GLY A 104 -6.15 -19.48 2.99
CA GLY A 104 -7.45 -20.14 3.24
C GLY A 104 -7.41 -21.67 3.23
N GLY A 105 -6.23 -22.30 3.27
CA GLY A 105 -6.08 -23.75 3.41
C GLY A 105 -5.55 -24.48 2.17
N SER A 106 -5.16 -23.78 1.12
CA SER A 106 -4.39 -24.33 0.02
C SER A 106 -2.90 -24.03 0.24
N ASP A 107 -2.02 -25.00 -0.04
CA ASP A 107 -0.56 -24.76 -0.05
C ASP A 107 -0.11 -24.03 -1.32
N TYR A 108 -1.06 -23.55 -2.13
CA TYR A 108 -0.77 -22.91 -3.40
C TYR A 108 -0.13 -21.54 -3.22
N LYS A 109 0.99 -21.35 -3.89
CA LYS A 109 1.70 -20.07 -3.98
C LYS A 109 1.95 -19.74 -5.44
N LEU A 110 1.70 -18.49 -5.81
CA LEU A 110 2.01 -17.98 -7.13
C LEU A 110 3.29 -17.13 -7.04
N SER A 111 4.35 -17.55 -7.74
CA SER A 111 5.53 -16.73 -7.89
C SER A 111 5.17 -15.45 -8.66
N VAL A 112 5.59 -14.31 -8.13
CA VAL A 112 5.53 -13.01 -8.80
C VAL A 112 6.93 -12.54 -9.23
N GLY A 113 7.93 -13.42 -9.11
CA GLY A 113 9.26 -13.26 -9.65
C GLY A 113 10.33 -12.89 -8.64
N GLU A 114 11.55 -12.83 -9.13
CA GLU A 114 12.73 -12.52 -8.35
C GLU A 114 12.90 -11.01 -8.13
N PHE A 115 13.45 -10.65 -6.98
CA PHE A 115 13.90 -9.29 -6.72
C PHE A 115 15.20 -9.03 -7.50
N SER A 116 15.32 -7.82 -7.99
CA SER A 116 16.56 -7.34 -8.57
C SER A 116 17.68 -7.26 -7.51
N LYS A 117 18.93 -7.14 -7.94
CA LYS A 117 20.11 -7.07 -7.04
C LYS A 117 20.06 -5.90 -6.06
N ASN A 118 19.28 -4.86 -6.34
CA ASN A 118 19.08 -3.73 -5.43
C ASN A 118 17.89 -3.95 -4.45
N GLY A 119 17.33 -5.16 -4.41
CA GLY A 119 16.26 -5.50 -3.48
C GLY A 119 14.87 -5.03 -3.90
N THR A 120 14.65 -4.75 -5.18
CA THR A 120 13.34 -4.28 -5.69
C THR A 120 12.71 -5.31 -6.61
N LEU A 121 11.42 -5.58 -6.42
CA LEU A 121 10.57 -6.39 -7.28
C LEU A 121 9.53 -5.48 -7.94
N HIS A 122 9.31 -5.68 -9.24
CA HIS A 122 8.18 -5.12 -9.98
C HIS A 122 7.47 -6.24 -10.73
N PHE A 123 6.18 -6.40 -10.44
CA PHE A 123 5.32 -7.37 -11.10
C PHE A 123 4.06 -6.69 -11.60
N THR A 124 3.67 -6.98 -12.83
CA THR A 124 2.40 -6.55 -13.41
C THR A 124 1.88 -7.69 -14.27
N ASP A 125 0.68 -8.13 -14.00
CA ASP A 125 0.03 -9.19 -14.77
C ASP A 125 -1.49 -9.07 -14.71
N THR A 126 -2.15 -9.70 -15.67
CA THR A 126 -3.60 -9.86 -15.71
C THR A 126 -3.97 -11.13 -14.96
N MET A 127 -4.71 -10.99 -13.88
CA MET A 127 -5.16 -12.10 -13.03
C MET A 127 -6.66 -12.29 -13.13
N VAL A 128 -7.11 -13.54 -13.30
CA VAL A 128 -8.55 -13.86 -13.39
C VAL A 128 -9.28 -13.49 -12.10
N ASN A 129 -8.66 -13.72 -10.95
CA ASN A 129 -9.17 -13.34 -9.64
C ASN A 129 -8.03 -12.96 -8.69
N PRO A 130 -7.61 -11.69 -8.66
CA PRO A 130 -6.54 -11.25 -7.78
C PRO A 130 -6.91 -11.30 -6.29
N TYR A 131 -8.19 -11.40 -5.96
CA TYR A 131 -8.70 -11.30 -4.59
C TYR A 131 -8.67 -12.62 -3.80
N THR A 132 -8.18 -13.71 -4.38
CA THR A 132 -8.06 -14.99 -3.68
C THR A 132 -6.84 -15.07 -2.76
N TYR A 133 -5.87 -14.21 -2.95
CA TYR A 133 -4.64 -14.22 -2.16
C TYR A 133 -4.80 -13.41 -0.88
N THR A 134 -4.30 -13.95 0.21
CA THR A 134 -4.40 -13.36 1.55
C THR A 134 -3.06 -12.98 2.14
N GLN A 135 -1.96 -13.38 1.50
CA GLN A 135 -0.60 -13.05 1.95
C GLN A 135 0.32 -12.74 0.76
N PHE A 136 1.23 -11.79 0.99
CA PHE A 136 2.42 -11.60 0.18
C PHE A 136 3.61 -12.12 0.98
N LEU A 137 4.41 -13.00 0.38
CA LEU A 137 5.54 -13.66 1.01
C LEU A 137 6.83 -13.34 0.26
N VAL A 138 7.93 -13.33 0.99
CA VAL A 138 9.29 -13.24 0.44
C VAL A 138 10.09 -14.43 0.97
N THR A 139 10.72 -15.15 0.05
CA THR A 139 11.66 -16.23 0.36
C THR A 139 13.07 -15.85 -0.06
N GLU A 140 14.07 -16.57 0.42
CA GLU A 140 15.46 -16.45 -0.01
C GLU A 140 15.88 -17.76 -0.68
N GLU A 141 15.92 -17.71 -2.02
CA GLU A 141 16.17 -18.87 -2.88
C GLU A 141 17.65 -18.97 -3.29
N PRO A 142 18.17 -20.14 -3.60
CA PRO A 142 19.44 -20.27 -4.31
C PRO A 142 19.37 -19.57 -5.68
N PHE A 143 20.47 -18.94 -6.10
CA PHE A 143 20.52 -18.40 -7.46
C PHE A 143 20.44 -19.54 -8.49
N GLU A 144 19.59 -19.39 -9.50
CA GLU A 144 19.29 -20.42 -10.51
C GLU A 144 18.67 -21.71 -9.91
N ASP A 145 17.72 -21.56 -8.96
CA ASP A 145 17.02 -22.69 -8.36
C ASP A 145 16.06 -23.34 -9.37
N PRO A 146 16.21 -24.63 -9.68
CA PRO A 146 15.27 -25.35 -10.54
C PRO A 146 14.00 -25.79 -9.79
N ASP A 147 13.94 -25.65 -8.45
CA ASP A 147 12.79 -26.06 -7.66
C ASP A 147 11.68 -24.99 -7.74
N PRO A 148 10.48 -25.31 -8.29
CA PRO A 148 9.39 -24.35 -8.37
C PRO A 148 8.70 -24.09 -7.02
N ASN A 149 9.13 -24.73 -5.93
CA ASN A 149 8.52 -24.57 -4.63
C ASN A 149 9.24 -23.48 -3.82
N ALA A 150 8.46 -22.65 -3.17
CA ALA A 150 8.98 -21.60 -2.29
C ALA A 150 9.81 -22.19 -1.14
N ALA A 151 11.01 -21.66 -0.91
CA ALA A 151 11.84 -21.98 0.25
C ALA A 151 11.22 -21.41 1.56
N SER A 152 12.01 -21.35 2.62
CA SER A 152 11.56 -20.80 3.89
C SER A 152 11.24 -19.30 3.77
N VAL A 153 10.06 -18.91 4.24
CA VAL A 153 9.62 -17.52 4.25
C VAL A 153 10.46 -16.73 5.22
N ILE A 154 11.09 -15.65 4.73
CA ILE A 154 11.92 -14.74 5.52
C ILE A 154 11.20 -13.45 5.90
N ALA A 155 10.21 -13.02 5.10
CA ALA A 155 9.36 -11.88 5.38
C ALA A 155 8.03 -12.04 4.66
N GLY A 156 7.01 -11.31 5.12
CA GLY A 156 5.71 -11.28 4.48
C GLY A 156 4.79 -10.24 5.07
N ALA A 157 3.60 -10.15 4.50
CA ALA A 157 2.51 -9.31 4.97
C ALA A 157 1.17 -10.00 4.74
N GLU A 158 0.24 -9.81 5.67
CA GLU A 158 -1.16 -10.18 5.47
C GLU A 158 -1.85 -9.09 4.65
N LEU A 159 -2.55 -9.51 3.60
CA LEU A 159 -3.28 -8.62 2.72
C LEU A 159 -4.66 -8.36 3.34
N VAL A 160 -5.08 -7.09 3.36
CA VAL A 160 -6.39 -6.71 3.90
C VAL A 160 -7.43 -6.66 2.79
N SER A 161 -8.70 -6.93 3.15
CA SER A 161 -9.81 -6.81 2.18
C SER A 161 -9.80 -5.43 1.47
N PRO A 162 -10.05 -5.37 0.14
CA PRO A 162 -10.62 -6.44 -0.67
C PRO A 162 -9.64 -7.45 -1.27
N PHE A 163 -8.33 -7.28 -1.06
CA PHE A 163 -7.34 -8.18 -1.66
C PHE A 163 -7.12 -9.45 -0.83
N GLY A 164 -7.11 -9.37 0.48
CA GLY A 164 -7.12 -10.51 1.40
C GLY A 164 -8.56 -10.76 1.87
N GLN A 165 -9.19 -11.83 1.46
CA GLN A 165 -10.56 -12.18 1.83
C GLN A 165 -10.64 -13.27 2.87
#